data_6edd10d9cd321f4ab60cc139644ca3a5
#
_entry.id   6edd10d9cd321f4ab60cc139644ca3a5
#
_cell.length_a   1.000
_cell.length_b   1.000
_cell.length_c   1.000
_cell.angle_alpha   90.00
_cell.angle_beta   90.00
_cell.angle_gamma   90.00
#
_symmetry.space_group_name_H-M   'P 1'
#
loop_
_entity.id
_entity.type
_entity.pdbx_description
1 polymer ?
#
loop_
_entity_poly.entity_id
_entity_poly.type
_entity_poly.pdbx_seq_one_letter_code
_entity_poly.pdbx_strand_id
1 'polypeptide(L)'
;EYILFVMKKIVITMLVLLSAAYAVGIGGGEVARKLNLRPSQIVPAADTLPVRNLIYLIGDGMGLSHVSMLMLEEGYGTTAFDRAQNIALITTYSANNRVTDSAAAGTALATGHKTGNGMLGVLPDSTAAESIMADAIRAGMPTGVVVTSTLQHATPGAFYAHVPYRRQYQRISDQLAGSDLTVAFGGGLKYAETSEREDGV
;
A
#
# COMPACT_ATOMS: atom_id res chain seq x y z
N GLU A 1 25.76 3.51 21.50
CA GLU A 1 25.46 4.05 22.85
C GLU A 1 24.95 5.48 22.81
N TYR A 2 25.56 6.37 22.02
CA TYR A 2 25.14 7.79 21.93
C TYR A 2 23.70 7.97 21.41
N ILE A 3 23.33 7.24 20.37
CA ILE A 3 21.97 7.26 19.78
C ILE A 3 20.93 6.76 20.79
N LEU A 4 21.24 5.70 21.53
CA LEU A 4 20.35 5.15 22.56
C LEU A 4 20.16 6.12 23.74
N PHE A 5 21.19 6.87 24.09
CA PHE A 5 21.15 7.90 25.14
C PHE A 5 20.30 9.11 24.71
N VAL A 6 20.42 9.55 23.47
CA VAL A 6 19.61 10.66 22.91
C VAL A 6 18.15 10.24 22.81
N MET A 7 17.86 9.02 22.33
CA MET A 7 16.48 8.50 22.25
C MET A 7 15.84 8.39 23.66
N LYS A 8 16.57 7.92 24.68
CA LYS A 8 16.06 7.88 26.05
C LYS A 8 15.73 9.27 26.58
N LYS A 9 16.54 10.29 26.30
CA LYS A 9 16.25 11.67 26.71
C LYS A 9 15.01 12.22 26.01
N ILE A 10 14.84 11.97 24.70
CA ILE A 10 13.67 12.40 23.95
C ILE A 10 12.39 11.75 24.48
N VAL A 11 12.40 10.44 24.72
CA VAL A 11 11.24 9.71 25.28
C VAL A 11 10.88 10.20 26.68
N ILE A 12 11.87 10.43 27.55
CA ILE A 12 11.63 10.95 28.88
C ILE A 12 11.08 12.38 28.83
N THR A 13 11.60 13.22 27.95
CA THR A 13 11.11 14.60 27.78
C THR A 13 9.67 14.61 27.24
N MET A 14 9.33 13.74 26.29
CA MET A 14 7.95 13.59 25.81
C MET A 14 7.00 13.08 26.90
N LEU A 15 7.41 12.10 27.72
CA LEU A 15 6.63 11.59 28.84
C LEU A 15 6.41 12.66 29.93
N VAL A 16 7.41 13.47 30.22
CA VAL A 16 7.30 14.59 31.17
C VAL A 16 6.37 15.67 30.63
N LEU A 17 6.44 15.99 29.34
CA LEU A 17 5.54 16.97 28.71
C LEU A 17 4.09 16.46 28.67
N LEU A 18 3.86 15.15 28.40
CA LEU A 18 2.53 14.55 28.45
C LEU A 18 1.96 14.53 29.89
N SER A 19 2.78 14.21 30.89
CA SER A 19 2.36 14.20 32.30
C SER A 19 2.10 15.62 32.83
N ALA A 20 2.88 16.60 32.42
CA ALA A 20 2.65 18.01 32.73
C ALA A 20 1.34 18.55 32.09
N ALA A 21 1.04 18.16 30.83
CA ALA A 21 -0.21 18.50 30.16
C ALA A 21 -1.42 17.89 30.88
N TYR A 22 -1.28 16.66 31.40
CA TYR A 22 -2.33 15.99 32.20
C TYR A 22 -2.53 16.64 33.57
N ALA A 23 -1.45 17.06 34.24
CA ALA A 23 -1.48 17.71 35.55
C ALA A 23 -2.06 19.15 35.52
N VAL A 24 -2.02 19.81 34.37
CA VAL A 24 -2.55 21.18 34.19
C VAL A 24 -4.03 21.17 33.74
N GLY A 25 -4.65 19.99 33.58
CA GLY A 25 -6.06 19.86 33.21
C GLY A 25 -6.37 20.41 31.81
N ILE A 26 -5.39 20.48 30.92
CA ILE A 26 -5.59 20.89 29.52
C ILE A 26 -6.26 19.71 28.82
N GLY A 27 -7.55 19.80 28.56
CA GLY A 27 -8.30 18.81 27.80
C GLY A 27 -7.66 18.58 26.42
N GLY A 28 -7.68 17.33 25.94
CA GLY A 28 -7.05 16.93 24.67
C GLY A 28 -7.42 17.82 23.48
N GLY A 29 -8.60 18.43 23.50
CA GLY A 29 -9.05 19.40 22.49
C GLY A 29 -8.28 20.73 22.50
N GLU A 30 -7.78 21.16 23.66
CA GLU A 30 -7.01 22.41 23.75
C GLU A 30 -5.56 22.23 23.28
N VAL A 31 -4.98 21.07 23.56
CA VAL A 31 -3.66 20.69 23.04
C VAL A 31 -3.72 20.56 21.51
N ALA A 32 -4.75 19.91 20.99
CA ALA A 32 -4.96 19.79 19.53
C ALA A 32 -5.11 21.16 18.86
N ARG A 33 -5.81 22.11 19.50
CA ARG A 33 -5.95 23.46 18.98
C ARG A 33 -4.66 24.27 19.02
N LYS A 34 -3.84 24.13 20.08
CA LYS A 34 -2.54 24.80 20.19
C LYS A 34 -1.51 24.26 19.20
N LEU A 35 -1.60 22.99 18.85
CA LEU A 35 -0.76 22.34 17.83
C LEU A 35 -1.32 22.51 16.41
N ASN A 36 -2.38 23.32 16.26
CA ASN A 36 -3.06 23.52 14.98
C ASN A 36 -3.52 22.20 14.32
N LEU A 37 -3.74 21.18 15.14
CA LEU A 37 -4.27 19.89 14.68
C LEU A 37 -5.75 20.11 14.35
N ARG A 38 -6.09 20.02 13.09
CA ARG A 38 -7.49 20.00 12.67
C ARG A 38 -8.13 18.71 13.20
N PRO A 39 -9.31 18.76 13.85
CA PRO A 39 -10.06 17.54 14.10
C PRO A 39 -10.23 16.82 12.77
N SER A 40 -9.96 15.53 12.72
CA SER A 40 -10.31 14.72 11.56
C SER A 40 -11.81 14.91 11.35
N GLN A 41 -12.19 15.64 10.33
CA GLN A 41 -13.58 15.63 9.90
C GLN A 41 -13.79 14.23 9.35
N ILE A 42 -14.37 13.36 10.17
CA ILE A 42 -15.01 12.16 9.66
C ILE A 42 -16.13 12.73 8.79
N VAL A 43 -15.88 12.80 7.50
CA VAL A 43 -16.94 13.10 6.53
C VAL A 43 -17.93 11.95 6.70
N PRO A 44 -19.17 12.21 7.16
CA PRO A 44 -20.15 11.16 7.23
C PRO A 44 -20.25 10.53 5.83
N ALA A 45 -20.42 9.23 5.76
CA ALA A 45 -20.63 8.50 4.50
C ALA A 45 -21.98 8.87 3.84
N ALA A 46 -22.29 10.16 3.79
CA ALA A 46 -23.52 10.71 3.21
C ALA A 46 -23.37 11.02 1.72
N ASP A 47 -22.23 10.74 1.12
CA ASP A 47 -22.10 10.82 -0.33
C ASP A 47 -22.63 9.53 -0.92
N THR A 48 -23.93 9.51 -1.15
CA THR A 48 -24.64 8.44 -1.87
C THR A 48 -24.38 8.45 -3.38
N LEU A 49 -23.40 9.25 -3.84
CA LEU A 49 -22.99 9.25 -5.24
C LEU A 49 -22.23 7.96 -5.54
N PRO A 50 -22.57 7.26 -6.62
CA PRO A 50 -21.85 6.06 -7.00
C PRO A 50 -20.37 6.39 -7.29
N VAL A 51 -19.45 5.59 -6.77
CA VAL A 51 -18.03 5.69 -7.10
C VAL A 51 -17.86 5.46 -8.61
N ARG A 52 -17.35 6.47 -9.31
CA ARG A 52 -17.14 6.41 -10.76
C ARG A 52 -15.73 6.02 -11.13
N ASN A 53 -14.75 6.41 -10.32
CA ASN A 53 -13.34 6.16 -10.57
C ASN A 53 -12.66 5.81 -9.25
N LEU A 54 -11.74 4.84 -9.29
CA LEU A 54 -10.86 4.49 -8.18
C LEU A 54 -9.41 4.59 -8.66
N ILE A 55 -8.62 5.44 -8.01
CA ILE A 55 -7.18 5.52 -8.23
C ILE A 55 -6.49 5.00 -6.97
N TYR A 56 -5.74 3.91 -7.12
CA TYR A 56 -5.04 3.26 -6.03
C TYR A 56 -3.53 3.51 -6.17
N LEU A 57 -2.99 4.38 -5.33
CA LEU A 57 -1.57 4.74 -5.32
C LEU A 57 -0.84 3.94 -4.26
N ILE A 58 0.14 3.14 -4.66
CA ILE A 58 0.91 2.26 -3.76
C ILE A 58 2.37 2.71 -3.76
N GLY A 59 2.86 3.18 -2.62
CA GLY A 59 4.29 3.36 -2.38
C GLY A 59 4.88 2.05 -1.85
N ASP A 60 5.58 1.31 -2.70
CA ASP A 60 6.19 0.03 -2.32
C ASP A 60 7.29 0.24 -1.30
N GLY A 61 7.15 -0.40 -0.12
CA GLY A 61 8.04 -0.23 1.02
C GLY A 61 7.91 1.12 1.73
N MET A 62 6.97 1.99 1.32
CA MET A 62 6.76 3.30 1.93
C MET A 62 6.08 3.17 3.29
N GLY A 63 6.79 3.53 4.35
CA GLY A 63 6.27 3.61 5.71
C GLY A 63 6.07 5.04 6.18
N LEU A 64 5.58 5.21 7.42
CA LEU A 64 5.36 6.53 8.02
C LEU A 64 6.61 7.41 8.06
N SER A 65 7.80 6.81 8.20
CA SER A 65 9.07 7.56 8.18
C SER A 65 9.31 8.25 6.84
N HIS A 66 8.94 7.65 5.71
CA HIS A 66 9.07 8.28 4.40
C HIS A 66 8.12 9.48 4.26
N VAL A 67 6.88 9.33 4.73
CA VAL A 67 5.91 10.43 4.75
C VAL A 67 6.39 11.57 5.66
N SER A 68 6.91 11.23 6.84
CA SER A 68 7.46 12.22 7.77
C SER A 68 8.66 12.96 7.20
N MET A 69 9.57 12.26 6.49
CA MET A 69 10.71 12.89 5.82
C MET A 69 10.26 13.87 4.75
N LEU A 70 9.29 13.49 3.93
CA LEU A 70 8.72 14.37 2.91
C LEU A 70 8.12 15.64 3.53
N MET A 71 7.33 15.48 4.59
CA MET A 71 6.71 16.62 5.29
C MET A 71 7.74 17.56 5.93
N LEU A 72 8.86 17.01 6.42
CA LEU A 72 9.96 17.81 6.97
C LEU A 72 10.72 18.58 5.88
N GLU A 73 10.93 17.96 4.73
CA GLU A 73 11.64 18.58 3.58
C GLU A 73 10.81 19.67 2.92
N GLU A 74 9.55 19.39 2.61
CA GLU A 74 8.65 20.29 1.89
C GLU A 74 7.96 21.32 2.79
N GLY A 75 7.99 21.11 4.12
CA GLY A 75 7.24 21.90 5.09
C GLY A 75 5.80 21.40 5.29
N TYR A 76 5.35 21.44 6.55
CA TYR A 76 4.02 21.01 6.93
C TYR A 76 2.93 21.82 6.24
N GLY A 77 1.87 21.15 5.80
CA GLY A 77 0.71 21.76 5.14
C GLY A 77 0.84 21.91 3.63
N THR A 78 1.96 21.54 3.03
CA THR A 78 2.22 21.71 1.60
C THR A 78 2.02 20.44 0.79
N THR A 79 2.17 19.27 1.41
CA THR A 79 2.13 17.98 0.72
C THR A 79 0.71 17.48 0.44
N ALA A 80 0.57 16.49 -0.44
CA ALA A 80 -0.70 15.81 -0.69
C ALA A 80 -1.18 15.04 0.55
N PHE A 81 -0.26 14.54 1.39
CA PHE A 81 -0.59 13.84 2.63
C PHE A 81 -1.27 14.76 3.66
N ASP A 82 -0.85 16.05 3.72
CA ASP A 82 -1.48 17.05 4.59
C ASP A 82 -2.93 17.35 4.19
N ARG A 83 -3.27 17.13 2.93
CA ARG A 83 -4.62 17.36 2.39
C ARG A 83 -5.51 16.13 2.46
N ALA A 84 -4.99 14.99 2.93
CA ALA A 84 -5.77 13.78 3.07
C ALA A 84 -6.92 13.99 4.06
N GLN A 85 -8.14 13.70 3.63
CA GLN A 85 -9.33 13.85 4.48
C GLN A 85 -9.50 12.68 5.45
N ASN A 86 -9.03 11.49 5.06
CA ASN A 86 -9.11 10.28 5.85
C ASN A 86 -7.74 9.63 5.95
N ILE A 87 -7.36 9.19 7.15
CA ILE A 87 -6.09 8.53 7.42
C ILE A 87 -6.39 7.29 8.26
N ALA A 88 -5.75 6.18 7.91
CA ALA A 88 -5.80 4.95 8.68
C ALA A 88 -4.43 4.29 8.79
N LEU A 89 -4.24 3.51 9.82
CA LEU A 89 -3.08 2.64 9.98
C LEU A 89 -3.51 1.19 9.74
N ILE A 90 -2.69 0.45 9.01
CA ILE A 90 -2.90 -0.96 8.73
C ILE A 90 -1.74 -1.80 9.26
N THR A 91 -2.03 -3.06 9.61
CA THR A 91 -1.00 -4.04 9.93
C THR A 91 -0.50 -4.70 8.66
N THR A 92 0.81 -4.80 8.50
CA THR A 92 1.44 -5.24 7.24
C THR A 92 2.00 -6.67 7.26
N TYR A 93 1.91 -7.41 8.39
CA TYR A 93 2.41 -8.78 8.46
C TYR A 93 1.70 -9.72 7.45
N SER A 94 2.46 -10.65 6.86
CA SER A 94 1.91 -11.67 5.95
C SER A 94 1.39 -12.90 6.71
N ALA A 95 0.78 -13.85 6.01
CA ALA A 95 0.22 -15.05 6.64
C ALA A 95 1.31 -15.93 7.31
N ASN A 96 2.55 -15.88 6.83
CA ASN A 96 3.65 -16.73 7.30
C ASN A 96 4.84 -15.94 7.88
N ASN A 97 4.79 -14.60 7.93
CA ASN A 97 5.93 -13.82 8.41
C ASN A 97 5.48 -12.49 9.04
N ARG A 98 6.20 -12.05 10.08
CA ARG A 98 5.99 -10.73 10.69
C ARG A 98 6.37 -9.58 9.76
N VAL A 99 7.33 -9.81 8.87
CA VAL A 99 7.75 -8.85 7.83
C VAL A 99 7.24 -9.36 6.49
N THR A 100 6.32 -8.60 5.91
CA THR A 100 5.75 -8.92 4.59
C THR A 100 6.76 -8.65 3.48
N ASP A 101 6.54 -9.28 2.33
CA ASP A 101 7.14 -8.84 1.07
C ASP A 101 6.07 -8.18 0.18
N SER A 102 6.49 -7.62 -0.96
CA SER A 102 5.58 -6.93 -1.89
C SER A 102 4.53 -7.88 -2.49
N ALA A 103 4.81 -9.19 -2.61
CA ALA A 103 3.86 -10.13 -3.17
C ALA A 103 2.68 -10.37 -2.21
N ALA A 104 2.98 -10.70 -0.97
CA ALA A 104 1.94 -10.90 0.06
C ALA A 104 1.21 -9.60 0.38
N ALA A 105 1.92 -8.46 0.46
CA ALA A 105 1.31 -7.17 0.70
C ALA A 105 0.42 -6.72 -0.47
N GLY A 106 0.92 -6.83 -1.71
CA GLY A 106 0.15 -6.52 -2.91
C GLY A 106 -1.10 -7.38 -3.03
N THR A 107 -0.98 -8.70 -2.76
CA THR A 107 -2.13 -9.60 -2.74
C THR A 107 -3.16 -9.17 -1.69
N ALA A 108 -2.72 -8.81 -0.48
CA ALA A 108 -3.64 -8.34 0.57
C ALA A 108 -4.35 -7.04 0.17
N LEU A 109 -3.65 -6.11 -0.49
CA LEU A 109 -4.24 -4.86 -1.00
C LEU A 109 -5.21 -5.12 -2.16
N ALA A 110 -4.89 -6.08 -3.04
CA ALA A 110 -5.71 -6.38 -4.21
C ALA A 110 -6.97 -7.19 -3.87
N THR A 111 -6.89 -8.11 -2.89
CA THR A 111 -7.91 -9.13 -2.64
C THR A 111 -8.58 -9.05 -1.26
N GLY A 112 -8.01 -8.26 -0.33
CA GLY A 112 -8.44 -8.25 1.06
C GLY A 112 -7.97 -9.47 1.89
N HIS A 113 -7.22 -10.40 1.29
CA HIS A 113 -6.77 -11.63 1.94
C HIS A 113 -5.26 -11.66 2.17
N LYS A 114 -4.83 -12.11 3.36
CA LYS A 114 -3.42 -12.34 3.63
C LYS A 114 -2.96 -13.65 3.01
N THR A 115 -1.76 -13.62 2.43
CA THR A 115 -1.08 -14.80 1.90
C THR A 115 0.36 -14.90 2.41
N GLY A 116 1.09 -15.96 2.05
CA GLY A 116 2.50 -16.12 2.38
C GLY A 116 3.42 -15.23 1.55
N ASN A 117 4.57 -14.87 2.12
CA ASN A 117 5.59 -14.14 1.38
C ASN A 117 5.96 -14.89 0.09
N GLY A 118 6.12 -14.15 -0.99
CA GLY A 118 6.40 -14.67 -2.32
C GLY A 118 5.17 -15.09 -3.13
N MET A 119 4.02 -15.24 -2.52
CA MET A 119 2.77 -15.65 -3.17
C MET A 119 2.05 -14.44 -3.75
N LEU A 120 1.47 -14.59 -4.95
CA LEU A 120 0.92 -13.50 -5.73
C LEU A 120 -0.49 -13.83 -6.22
N GLY A 121 -1.48 -13.05 -5.79
CA GLY A 121 -2.88 -13.23 -6.20
C GLY A 121 -3.49 -14.58 -5.80
N VAL A 122 -2.90 -15.27 -4.83
CA VAL A 122 -3.37 -16.57 -4.33
C VAL A 122 -3.46 -16.59 -2.81
N LEU A 123 -4.32 -17.45 -2.29
CA LEU A 123 -4.42 -17.74 -0.86
C LEU A 123 -3.24 -18.61 -0.38
N PRO A 124 -3.06 -18.82 0.94
CA PRO A 124 -1.97 -19.64 1.47
C PRO A 124 -1.96 -21.10 0.96
N ASP A 125 -3.09 -21.62 0.53
CA ASP A 125 -3.25 -22.94 -0.09
C ASP A 125 -3.02 -22.94 -1.61
N SER A 126 -2.58 -21.80 -2.17
CA SER A 126 -2.36 -21.56 -3.61
C SER A 126 -3.61 -21.49 -4.47
N THR A 127 -4.79 -21.43 -3.89
CA THR A 127 -6.01 -21.15 -4.66
C THR A 127 -6.03 -19.69 -5.09
N ALA A 128 -6.55 -19.38 -6.29
CA ALA A 128 -6.64 -18.01 -6.82
C ALA A 128 -7.55 -17.15 -5.92
N ALA A 129 -7.11 -15.94 -5.65
CA ALA A 129 -7.89 -14.95 -4.91
C ALA A 129 -8.31 -13.81 -5.86
N GLU A 130 -9.59 -13.57 -5.96
CA GLU A 130 -10.15 -12.50 -6.80
C GLU A 130 -9.68 -11.14 -6.33
N SER A 131 -9.26 -10.29 -7.26
CA SER A 131 -8.82 -8.93 -6.97
C SER A 131 -9.95 -7.91 -7.22
N ILE A 132 -9.86 -6.76 -6.55
CA ILE A 132 -10.76 -5.62 -6.82
C ILE A 132 -10.71 -5.21 -8.31
N MET A 133 -9.59 -5.45 -8.99
CA MET A 133 -9.47 -5.17 -10.42
C MET A 133 -10.30 -6.14 -11.26
N ALA A 134 -10.32 -7.43 -10.90
CA ALA A 134 -11.17 -8.41 -11.53
C ALA A 134 -12.66 -8.08 -11.32
N ASP A 135 -13.03 -7.59 -10.13
CA ASP A 135 -14.39 -7.11 -9.85
C ASP A 135 -14.76 -5.92 -10.74
N ALA A 136 -13.85 -4.96 -10.91
CA ALA A 136 -14.06 -3.79 -11.76
C ALA A 136 -14.23 -4.18 -13.24
N ILE A 137 -13.41 -5.11 -13.73
CA ILE A 137 -13.53 -5.66 -15.10
C ILE A 137 -14.90 -6.30 -15.30
N ARG A 138 -15.34 -7.15 -14.37
CA ARG A 138 -16.67 -7.77 -14.42
C ARG A 138 -17.82 -6.77 -14.39
N ALA A 139 -17.61 -5.63 -13.74
CA ALA A 139 -18.55 -4.52 -13.73
C ALA A 139 -18.50 -3.65 -15.03
N GLY A 140 -17.67 -4.02 -16.00
CA GLY A 140 -17.51 -3.28 -17.27
C GLY A 140 -16.73 -1.98 -17.11
N MET A 141 -15.96 -1.81 -16.04
CA MET A 141 -15.14 -0.62 -15.82
C MET A 141 -13.78 -0.77 -16.52
N PRO A 142 -13.30 0.24 -17.26
CA PRO A 142 -11.93 0.26 -17.74
C PRO A 142 -10.94 0.19 -16.56
N THR A 143 -9.94 -0.67 -16.68
CA THR A 143 -8.92 -0.89 -15.62
C THR A 143 -7.52 -0.77 -16.18
N GLY A 144 -6.56 -0.49 -15.30
CA GLY A 144 -5.18 -0.41 -15.72
C GLY A 144 -4.16 -0.42 -14.60
N VAL A 145 -2.93 -0.73 -14.96
CA VAL A 145 -1.76 -0.66 -14.09
C VAL A 145 -0.70 0.24 -14.68
N VAL A 146 -0.13 1.11 -13.86
CA VAL A 146 0.97 2.00 -14.23
C VAL A 146 2.05 1.89 -13.15
N VAL A 147 3.26 1.48 -13.53
CA VAL A 147 4.31 1.19 -12.56
C VAL A 147 5.67 1.71 -13.02
N THR A 148 6.52 2.04 -12.05
CA THR A 148 7.92 2.43 -12.28
C THR A 148 8.86 1.22 -12.36
N SER A 149 8.35 0.02 -12.08
CA SER A 149 9.05 -1.26 -12.17
C SER A 149 8.69 -2.02 -13.47
N THR A 150 8.93 -3.33 -13.49
CA THR A 150 8.38 -4.19 -14.55
C THR A 150 6.91 -4.50 -14.27
N LEU A 151 6.12 -4.70 -15.31
CA LEU A 151 4.71 -5.10 -15.19
C LEU A 151 4.57 -6.44 -14.45
N GLN A 152 5.54 -7.36 -14.64
CA GLN A 152 5.60 -8.65 -13.96
C GLN A 152 6.03 -8.59 -12.50
N HIS A 153 6.37 -7.40 -11.99
CA HIS A 153 6.74 -7.24 -10.58
C HIS A 153 5.54 -7.57 -9.67
N ALA A 154 5.84 -7.92 -8.43
CA ALA A 154 4.84 -8.44 -7.51
C ALA A 154 3.68 -7.47 -7.25
N THR A 155 3.97 -6.19 -7.10
CA THR A 155 2.95 -5.20 -6.75
C THR A 155 1.88 -5.04 -7.84
N PRO A 156 2.20 -4.79 -9.12
CA PRO A 156 1.19 -4.77 -10.18
C PRO A 156 0.60 -6.16 -10.43
N GLY A 157 1.44 -7.21 -10.44
CA GLY A 157 1.02 -8.58 -10.71
C GLY A 157 -0.06 -9.09 -9.76
N ALA A 158 -0.05 -8.65 -8.50
CA ALA A 158 -1.05 -9.04 -7.51
C ALA A 158 -2.49 -8.67 -7.89
N PHE A 159 -2.67 -7.74 -8.81
CA PHE A 159 -3.99 -7.28 -9.25
C PHE A 159 -4.56 -8.06 -10.44
N TYR A 160 -3.71 -8.80 -11.20
CA TYR A 160 -4.15 -9.50 -12.41
C TYR A 160 -3.62 -10.93 -12.54
N ALA A 161 -2.65 -11.36 -11.72
CA ALA A 161 -2.02 -12.66 -11.85
C ALA A 161 -2.13 -13.51 -10.57
N HIS A 162 -2.12 -14.83 -10.75
CA HIS A 162 -2.27 -15.84 -9.70
C HIS A 162 -1.14 -16.85 -9.82
N VAL A 163 -0.06 -16.65 -9.05
CA VAL A 163 1.10 -17.56 -9.03
C VAL A 163 1.58 -17.81 -7.60
N PRO A 164 1.92 -19.05 -7.24
CA PRO A 164 2.42 -19.36 -5.90
C PRO A 164 3.82 -18.78 -5.62
N TYR A 165 4.52 -18.28 -6.66
CA TYR A 165 5.85 -17.71 -6.50
C TYR A 165 6.08 -16.50 -7.43
N ARG A 166 6.35 -15.35 -6.86
CA ARG A 166 6.48 -14.04 -7.52
C ARG A 166 7.56 -13.95 -8.61
N ARG A 167 8.50 -14.90 -8.66
CA ARG A 167 9.56 -14.93 -9.70
C ARG A 167 9.16 -15.74 -10.94
N GLN A 168 7.96 -16.25 -11.01
CA GLN A 168 7.42 -16.91 -12.19
C GLN A 168 7.03 -15.87 -13.26
N TYR A 169 8.00 -15.06 -13.68
CA TYR A 169 7.78 -13.89 -14.53
C TYR A 169 7.09 -14.24 -15.85
N GLN A 170 7.42 -15.39 -16.46
CA GLN A 170 6.79 -15.83 -17.70
C GLN A 170 5.28 -16.09 -17.47
N ARG A 171 4.94 -16.83 -16.43
CA ARG A 171 3.54 -17.10 -16.11
C ARG A 171 2.74 -15.82 -15.78
N ILE A 172 3.38 -14.85 -15.14
CA ILE A 172 2.79 -13.54 -14.87
C ILE A 172 2.59 -12.77 -16.20
N SER A 173 3.54 -12.84 -17.14
CA SER A 173 3.40 -12.25 -18.48
C SER A 173 2.26 -12.87 -19.26
N ASP A 174 2.15 -14.21 -19.23
CA ASP A 174 1.07 -14.93 -19.93
C ASP A 174 -0.30 -14.52 -19.40
N GLN A 175 -0.41 -14.36 -18.07
CA GLN A 175 -1.64 -13.90 -17.43
C GLN A 175 -1.92 -12.41 -17.72
N LEU A 176 -0.89 -11.56 -17.82
CA LEU A 176 -1.05 -10.18 -18.26
C LEU A 176 -1.60 -10.12 -19.69
N ALA A 177 -1.03 -10.91 -20.60
CA ALA A 177 -1.46 -10.96 -22.00
C ALA A 177 -2.89 -11.49 -22.17
N GLY A 178 -3.32 -12.39 -21.26
CA GLY A 178 -4.69 -12.91 -21.21
C GLY A 178 -5.64 -12.09 -20.35
N SER A 179 -5.20 -10.99 -19.76
CA SER A 179 -6.05 -10.14 -18.93
C SER A 179 -6.88 -9.16 -19.75
N ASP A 180 -8.04 -8.78 -19.23
CA ASP A 180 -8.90 -7.75 -19.84
C ASP A 180 -8.53 -6.33 -19.37
N LEU A 181 -7.25 -6.08 -19.00
CA LEU A 181 -6.77 -4.76 -18.66
C LEU A 181 -6.82 -3.82 -19.87
N THR A 182 -7.39 -2.65 -19.67
CA THR A 182 -7.47 -1.61 -20.72
C THR A 182 -6.11 -0.94 -20.94
N VAL A 183 -5.32 -0.79 -19.86
CA VAL A 183 -4.05 -0.05 -19.88
C VAL A 183 -3.01 -0.76 -19.03
N ALA A 184 -1.79 -0.91 -19.53
CA ALA A 184 -0.64 -1.39 -18.79
C ALA A 184 0.61 -0.60 -19.20
N PHE A 185 1.16 0.19 -18.27
CA PHE A 185 2.40 0.94 -18.47
C PHE A 185 3.45 0.54 -17.44
N GLY A 186 4.61 0.10 -17.92
CA GLY A 186 5.76 -0.30 -17.08
C GLY A 186 6.88 -0.90 -17.93
N GLY A 187 7.95 -1.31 -17.27
CA GLY A 187 9.04 -2.06 -17.90
C GLY A 187 8.71 -3.55 -18.06
N GLY A 188 9.69 -4.34 -18.48
CA GLY A 188 9.62 -5.81 -18.46
C GLY A 188 9.45 -6.48 -19.83
N LEU A 189 9.76 -5.78 -20.93
CA LEU A 189 9.67 -6.32 -22.30
C LEU A 189 10.35 -7.69 -22.43
N LYS A 190 11.51 -7.86 -21.83
CA LYS A 190 12.26 -9.14 -21.86
C LYS A 190 11.49 -10.36 -21.32
N TYR A 191 10.44 -10.15 -20.52
CA TYR A 191 9.60 -11.23 -20.01
C TYR A 191 8.32 -11.42 -20.85
N ALA A 192 8.05 -10.51 -21.79
CA ALA A 192 6.90 -10.57 -22.69
C ALA A 192 7.26 -11.18 -24.06
N GLU A 193 8.55 -11.26 -24.39
CA GLU A 193 9.02 -11.84 -25.65
C GLU A 193 8.98 -13.37 -25.55
N THR A 194 8.29 -13.99 -26.52
CA THR A 194 8.08 -15.44 -26.57
C THR A 194 9.30 -16.25 -27.08
N SER A 195 10.35 -15.57 -27.51
CA SER A 195 11.51 -16.18 -28.19
C SER A 195 12.49 -16.91 -27.27
N GLU A 196 12.35 -16.77 -25.95
CA GLU A 196 13.25 -17.40 -24.97
C GLU A 196 12.49 -18.22 -23.92
N ARG A 197 11.50 -19.02 -24.35
CA ARG A 197 10.91 -19.99 -23.43
C ARG A 197 11.88 -21.15 -23.25
N GLU A 198 12.50 -21.24 -22.08
CA GLU A 198 13.35 -22.35 -21.65
C GLU A 198 12.57 -23.68 -21.50
N ASP A 199 11.24 -23.66 -21.54
CA ASP A 199 10.35 -24.79 -21.30
C ASP A 199 9.83 -25.49 -22.57
N GLY A 200 10.25 -25.07 -23.76
CA GLY A 200 10.02 -25.80 -25.01
C GLY A 200 8.54 -25.99 -25.42
N VAL A 201 7.60 -25.16 -24.87
CA VAL A 201 6.17 -25.20 -25.17
C VAL A 201 5.74 -23.95 -25.93
#